data_63519bda1ec1ec85984100bb9b0a58db
#
_entry.id   63519bda1ec1ec85984100bb9b0a58db
#
_cell.length_a   1.000
_cell.length_b   1.000
_cell.length_c   1.000
_cell.angle_alpha   90.00
_cell.angle_beta   90.00
_cell.angle_gamma   90.00
#
_symmetry.space_group_name_H-M   'P 1'
#
loop_
_entity.id
_entity.type
_entity.pdbx_description
1 polymer ?
#
loop_
_entity_poly.entity_id
_entity_poly.type
_entity_poly.pdbx_seq_one_letter_code
_entity_poly.pdbx_strand_id
1 'polypeptide(L)'
;MKLLTNLANSAAIAVLFCLSATAQESALRCDAAQTKAGIVLEGNFHTVHGTWAFKRGELRFDIVTNAISGELVFDAASGKTGNDTRDKKMNKDVLETDRYPEITFRPSHVDGKVATLGASTVQIKGIFGIHGSEHEITVPAEVKFEGEHWSASVHFTVPYAKWGMKNPSVFFLRVQDTVEVEFSAGGSRSPVASK
;
A
#
# COMPACT_ATOMS: atom_id res chain seq x y z
N MET A 1 -53.75 60.60 -27.69
CA MET A 1 -52.56 60.68 -26.85
C MET A 1 -52.33 59.30 -26.31
N LYS A 2 -51.49 58.47 -26.99
CA LYS A 2 -51.24 57.07 -26.64
C LYS A 2 -49.84 56.99 -26.06
N LEU A 3 -49.76 56.65 -24.76
CA LEU A 3 -48.48 56.27 -24.12
C LEU A 3 -48.13 54.85 -24.50
N LEU A 4 -46.92 54.64 -25.07
CA LEU A 4 -46.31 53.40 -25.33
C LEU A 4 -45.33 53.13 -24.17
N THR A 5 -45.66 52.13 -23.36
CA THR A 5 -44.75 51.56 -22.32
C THR A 5 -43.88 50.48 -22.91
N ASN A 6 -42.56 50.72 -23.02
CA ASN A 6 -41.56 49.76 -23.39
C ASN A 6 -41.21 48.90 -22.16
N LEU A 7 -41.54 47.59 -22.19
CA LEU A 7 -40.99 46.60 -21.28
C LEU A 7 -39.63 46.15 -21.82
N ALA A 8 -38.58 46.54 -21.14
CA ALA A 8 -37.25 45.99 -21.37
C ALA A 8 -37.13 44.62 -20.67
N ASN A 9 -37.01 43.56 -21.47
CA ASN A 9 -36.86 42.19 -21.01
C ASN A 9 -35.35 41.92 -20.79
N SER A 10 -34.87 42.06 -19.55
CA SER A 10 -33.49 41.71 -19.16
C SER A 10 -33.38 40.19 -18.93
N ALA A 11 -32.91 39.45 -19.93
CA ALA A 11 -32.54 38.04 -19.79
C ALA A 11 -31.17 37.96 -19.09
N ALA A 12 -31.19 37.62 -17.81
CA ALA A 12 -29.96 37.30 -17.06
C ALA A 12 -29.48 35.91 -17.47
N ILE A 13 -28.39 35.84 -18.24
CA ILE A 13 -27.69 34.60 -18.57
C ILE A 13 -26.86 34.24 -17.35
N ALA A 14 -27.32 33.28 -16.57
CA ALA A 14 -26.53 32.63 -15.52
C ALA A 14 -25.50 31.67 -16.17
N VAL A 15 -24.25 32.13 -16.28
CA VAL A 15 -23.14 31.27 -16.69
C VAL A 15 -22.81 30.38 -15.52
N LEU A 16 -23.24 29.11 -15.58
CA LEU A 16 -22.78 28.07 -14.68
C LEU A 16 -21.30 27.77 -14.99
N PHE A 17 -20.39 28.32 -14.19
CA PHE A 17 -19.02 27.86 -14.15
C PHE A 17 -19.00 26.46 -13.49
N CYS A 18 -18.99 25.41 -14.29
CA CYS A 18 -18.57 24.09 -13.83
C CYS A 18 -17.08 24.19 -13.48
N LEU A 19 -16.76 24.36 -12.19
CA LEU A 19 -15.42 24.11 -11.69
C LEU A 19 -15.17 22.61 -11.86
N SER A 20 -14.50 22.25 -12.95
CA SER A 20 -13.91 20.93 -13.10
C SER A 20 -12.85 20.82 -12.00
N ALA A 21 -13.13 20.07 -10.93
CA ALA A 21 -12.12 19.66 -9.98
C ALA A 21 -11.10 18.83 -10.78
N THR A 22 -9.98 19.45 -11.15
CA THR A 22 -8.88 18.70 -11.77
C THR A 22 -8.38 17.73 -10.73
N ALA A 23 -8.59 16.44 -10.97
CA ALA A 23 -8.01 15.37 -10.18
C ALA A 23 -6.50 15.61 -10.09
N GLN A 24 -6.00 15.82 -8.87
CA GLN A 24 -4.58 16.05 -8.62
C GLN A 24 -3.93 14.69 -8.35
N GLU A 25 -4.06 13.80 -9.33
CA GLU A 25 -3.49 12.46 -9.28
C GLU A 25 -1.99 12.52 -9.46
N SER A 26 -1.27 11.79 -8.64
CA SER A 26 0.18 11.62 -8.72
C SER A 26 0.52 10.15 -8.94
N ALA A 27 1.44 9.88 -9.86
CA ALA A 27 2.10 8.60 -9.97
C ALA A 27 3.23 8.52 -8.93
N LEU A 28 3.21 7.47 -8.12
CA LEU A 28 4.19 7.15 -7.09
C LEU A 28 4.99 5.93 -7.57
N ARG A 29 6.14 6.17 -8.15
CA ARG A 29 7.04 5.09 -8.61
C ARG A 29 7.92 4.63 -7.48
N CYS A 30 7.96 3.32 -7.25
CA CYS A 30 8.81 2.73 -6.22
C CYS A 30 10.25 2.54 -6.74
N ASP A 31 11.21 2.97 -5.93
CA ASP A 31 12.62 2.65 -6.10
C ASP A 31 12.93 1.35 -5.35
N ALA A 32 13.47 0.36 -6.04
CA ALA A 32 13.80 -0.93 -5.45
C ALA A 32 14.82 -0.84 -4.30
N ALA A 33 15.73 0.14 -4.33
CA ALA A 33 16.68 0.36 -3.25
C ALA A 33 16.03 0.92 -1.97
N GLN A 34 14.90 1.62 -2.13
CA GLN A 34 14.15 2.25 -1.04
C GLN A 34 12.90 1.44 -0.63
N THR A 35 12.59 0.36 -1.35
CA THR A 35 11.41 -0.48 -1.09
C THR A 35 11.84 -1.80 -0.48
N LYS A 36 11.46 -2.03 0.78
CA LYS A 36 11.88 -3.18 1.58
C LYS A 36 10.69 -3.76 2.32
N ALA A 37 10.63 -5.08 2.38
CA ALA A 37 9.72 -5.80 3.27
C ALA A 37 10.53 -6.66 4.23
N GLY A 38 10.19 -6.56 5.50
CA GLY A 38 10.77 -7.36 6.58
C GLY A 38 9.68 -8.00 7.43
N ILE A 39 10.07 -9.03 8.16
CA ILE A 39 9.23 -9.64 9.19
C ILE A 39 9.99 -9.85 10.48
N VAL A 40 9.22 -9.89 11.58
CA VAL A 40 9.68 -10.33 12.89
C VAL A 40 8.75 -11.43 13.38
N LEU A 41 9.27 -12.65 13.51
CA LEU A 41 8.54 -13.80 14.03
C LEU A 41 9.08 -14.18 15.41
N GLU A 42 8.26 -14.00 16.41
CA GLU A 42 8.60 -14.33 17.79
C GLU A 42 8.49 -15.83 18.05
N GLY A 43 9.48 -16.38 18.73
CA GLY A 43 9.51 -17.73 19.23
C GLY A 43 9.89 -17.81 20.71
N ASN A 44 9.71 -18.98 21.31
CA ASN A 44 9.96 -19.16 22.75
C ASN A 44 11.45 -19.08 23.17
N PHE A 45 12.38 -19.21 22.21
CA PHE A 45 13.83 -19.16 22.49
C PHE A 45 14.58 -18.12 21.65
N HIS A 46 14.00 -17.67 20.56
CA HIS A 46 14.64 -16.69 19.67
C HIS A 46 13.62 -16.00 18.78
N THR A 47 13.97 -14.80 18.36
CA THR A 47 13.25 -14.02 17.36
C THR A 47 13.87 -14.24 15.99
N VAL A 48 13.05 -14.41 14.98
CA VAL A 48 13.47 -14.55 13.59
C VAL A 48 13.16 -13.28 12.83
N HIS A 49 14.19 -12.68 12.25
CA HIS A 49 14.03 -11.58 11.30
C HIS A 49 14.17 -12.14 9.88
N GLY A 50 13.29 -11.67 9.00
CA GLY A 50 13.33 -12.06 7.59
C GLY A 50 13.17 -10.84 6.69
N THR A 51 13.66 -10.94 5.44
CA THR A 51 13.52 -9.88 4.43
C THR A 51 13.12 -10.47 3.10
N TRP A 52 12.36 -9.72 2.30
CA TRP A 52 11.94 -10.09 0.95
C TRP A 52 12.32 -9.02 -0.06
N ALA A 53 12.66 -9.47 -1.27
CA ALA A 53 13.01 -8.58 -2.37
C ALA A 53 11.75 -7.99 -3.03
N PHE A 54 11.78 -6.68 -3.22
CA PHE A 54 10.79 -5.98 -4.05
C PHE A 54 11.00 -6.38 -5.52
N LYS A 55 9.91 -6.68 -6.21
CA LYS A 55 9.91 -7.12 -7.61
C LYS A 55 9.49 -6.01 -8.56
N ARG A 56 8.34 -5.39 -8.28
CA ARG A 56 7.77 -4.28 -9.05
C ARG A 56 6.66 -3.58 -8.31
N GLY A 57 6.37 -2.34 -8.69
CA GLY A 57 5.18 -1.63 -8.22
C GLY A 57 5.16 -0.18 -8.63
N GLU A 58 3.97 0.31 -8.91
CA GLU A 58 3.65 1.71 -9.11
C GLU A 58 2.28 1.97 -8.49
N LEU A 59 2.16 3.09 -7.79
CA LEU A 59 0.91 3.51 -7.19
C LEU A 59 0.46 4.83 -7.82
N ARG A 60 -0.85 5.07 -7.81
CA ARG A 60 -1.48 6.34 -8.16
C ARG A 60 -2.25 6.84 -6.98
N PHE A 61 -2.04 8.07 -6.62
CA PHE A 61 -2.68 8.69 -5.46
C PHE A 61 -3.31 10.03 -5.84
N ASP A 62 -4.58 10.18 -5.51
CA ASP A 62 -5.32 11.43 -5.62
C ASP A 62 -5.45 12.06 -4.24
N ILE A 63 -4.77 13.19 -4.04
CA ILE A 63 -4.74 13.88 -2.75
C ILE A 63 -6.06 14.57 -2.38
N VAL A 64 -6.95 14.77 -3.35
CA VAL A 64 -8.26 15.41 -3.11
C VAL A 64 -9.28 14.39 -2.63
N THR A 65 -9.30 13.22 -3.27
CA THR A 65 -10.27 12.15 -2.97
C THR A 65 -9.74 11.11 -1.99
N ASN A 66 -8.42 11.12 -1.69
CA ASN A 66 -7.71 10.09 -0.96
C ASN A 66 -7.79 8.69 -1.61
N ALA A 67 -8.19 8.63 -2.88
CA ALA A 67 -8.15 7.40 -3.64
C ALA A 67 -6.69 7.02 -3.94
N ILE A 68 -6.38 5.76 -3.74
CA ILE A 68 -5.08 5.19 -4.10
C ILE A 68 -5.31 3.90 -4.86
N SER A 69 -4.51 3.64 -5.88
CA SER A 69 -4.60 2.44 -6.71
C SER A 69 -3.23 1.98 -7.15
N GLY A 70 -3.17 0.81 -7.78
CA GLY A 70 -1.93 0.18 -8.21
C GLY A 70 -1.59 -1.05 -7.39
N GLU A 71 -0.37 -1.55 -7.53
CA GLU A 71 0.06 -2.78 -6.89
C GLU A 71 1.54 -2.72 -6.52
N LEU A 72 1.87 -3.29 -5.36
CA LEU A 72 3.23 -3.59 -4.93
C LEU A 72 3.42 -5.10 -4.92
N VAL A 73 4.50 -5.59 -5.50
CA VAL A 73 4.77 -7.02 -5.63
C VAL A 73 6.16 -7.36 -5.12
N PHE A 74 6.21 -8.37 -4.28
CA PHE A 74 7.44 -8.96 -3.73
C PHE A 74 7.61 -10.39 -4.21
N ASP A 75 8.85 -10.81 -4.38
CA ASP A 75 9.18 -12.20 -4.69
C ASP A 75 9.07 -13.05 -3.43
N ALA A 76 8.07 -13.91 -3.35
CA ALA A 76 7.84 -14.77 -2.20
C ALA A 76 9.00 -15.72 -1.94
N ALA A 77 9.71 -16.19 -2.98
CA ALA A 77 10.84 -17.10 -2.87
C ALA A 77 12.14 -16.43 -2.41
N SER A 78 12.20 -15.10 -2.47
CA SER A 78 13.38 -14.32 -2.09
C SER A 78 13.62 -14.23 -0.58
N GLY A 79 12.70 -14.76 0.23
CA GLY A 79 12.74 -14.67 1.68
C GLY A 79 14.06 -15.16 2.29
N LYS A 80 14.72 -14.29 3.07
CA LYS A 80 15.97 -14.58 3.78
C LYS A 80 15.83 -14.30 5.26
N THR A 81 16.15 -15.31 6.07
CA THR A 81 16.10 -15.22 7.54
C THR A 81 17.47 -15.42 8.19
N GLY A 82 18.54 -15.51 7.40
CA GLY A 82 19.88 -15.78 7.89
C GLY A 82 20.18 -17.27 8.15
N ASN A 83 19.28 -18.18 7.74
CA ASN A 83 19.48 -19.62 7.85
C ASN A 83 18.88 -20.35 6.64
N ASP A 84 19.72 -20.87 5.76
CA ASP A 84 19.31 -21.50 4.51
C ASP A 84 18.36 -22.69 4.68
N THR A 85 18.52 -23.48 5.75
CA THR A 85 17.62 -24.62 6.03
C THR A 85 16.23 -24.13 6.40
N ARG A 86 16.15 -23.07 7.21
CA ARG A 86 14.89 -22.43 7.59
C ARG A 86 14.24 -21.78 6.36
N ASP A 87 15.02 -21.08 5.53
CA ASP A 87 14.52 -20.43 4.30
C ASP A 87 13.92 -21.46 3.33
N LYS A 88 14.61 -22.59 3.11
CA LYS A 88 14.08 -23.70 2.29
C LYS A 88 12.77 -24.25 2.85
N LYS A 89 12.69 -24.46 4.17
CA LYS A 89 11.48 -24.96 4.82
C LYS A 89 10.34 -23.93 4.75
N MET A 90 10.63 -22.66 4.98
CA MET A 90 9.67 -21.57 4.88
C MET A 90 9.07 -21.48 3.46
N ASN A 91 9.92 -21.48 2.44
CA ASN A 91 9.48 -21.43 1.05
C ASN A 91 8.66 -22.65 0.65
N LYS A 92 9.07 -23.85 1.06
CA LYS A 92 8.39 -25.09 0.67
C LYS A 92 7.11 -25.36 1.45
N ASP A 93 7.15 -25.21 2.80
CA ASP A 93 6.14 -25.75 3.69
C ASP A 93 5.18 -24.67 4.24
N VAL A 94 5.58 -23.39 4.23
CA VAL A 94 4.80 -22.28 4.81
C VAL A 94 4.24 -21.39 3.71
N LEU A 95 5.09 -20.88 2.83
CA LEU A 95 4.69 -19.96 1.75
C LEU A 95 4.30 -20.70 0.47
N GLU A 96 4.75 -21.97 0.29
CA GLU A 96 4.53 -22.77 -0.91
C GLU A 96 4.87 -21.99 -2.20
N THR A 97 6.07 -21.39 -2.24
CA THR A 97 6.45 -20.38 -3.25
C THR A 97 6.47 -20.91 -4.68
N ASP A 98 6.58 -22.22 -4.88
CA ASP A 98 6.44 -22.85 -6.20
C ASP A 98 5.01 -22.70 -6.77
N ARG A 99 4.01 -22.60 -5.89
CA ARG A 99 2.60 -22.41 -6.26
C ARG A 99 2.18 -20.95 -6.18
N TYR A 100 2.74 -20.22 -5.21
CA TYR A 100 2.38 -18.84 -4.88
C TYR A 100 3.65 -17.96 -4.88
N PRO A 101 4.16 -17.60 -6.08
CA PRO A 101 5.48 -16.98 -6.21
C PRO A 101 5.52 -15.49 -5.83
N GLU A 102 4.36 -14.89 -5.58
CA GLU A 102 4.27 -13.45 -5.31
C GLU A 102 3.49 -13.14 -4.02
N ILE A 103 3.99 -12.14 -3.30
CA ILE A 103 3.25 -11.47 -2.22
C ILE A 103 2.87 -10.10 -2.77
N THR A 104 1.59 -9.73 -2.65
CA THR A 104 1.06 -8.51 -3.29
C THR A 104 0.36 -7.61 -2.28
N PHE A 105 0.37 -6.31 -2.54
CA PHE A 105 -0.48 -5.35 -1.85
C PHE A 105 -1.10 -4.38 -2.86
N ARG A 106 -2.43 -4.31 -2.88
CA ARG A 106 -3.23 -3.39 -3.70
C ARG A 106 -3.98 -2.45 -2.79
N PRO A 107 -3.44 -1.24 -2.55
CA PRO A 107 -4.15 -0.23 -1.79
C PRO A 107 -5.39 0.28 -2.55
N SER A 108 -6.42 0.71 -1.83
CA SER A 108 -7.67 1.21 -2.41
C SER A 108 -8.08 2.59 -1.88
N HIS A 109 -7.74 2.90 -0.62
CA HIS A 109 -8.12 4.15 0.01
C HIS A 109 -7.16 4.54 1.13
N VAL A 110 -6.99 5.84 1.33
CA VAL A 110 -6.23 6.43 2.44
C VAL A 110 -7.19 7.16 3.36
N ASP A 111 -7.35 6.68 4.60
CA ASP A 111 -8.13 7.37 5.62
C ASP A 111 -7.22 8.29 6.43
N GLY A 112 -7.56 9.56 6.46
CA GLY A 112 -6.80 10.61 7.15
C GLY A 112 -6.42 11.76 6.24
N LYS A 113 -5.74 12.74 6.81
CA LYS A 113 -5.28 13.92 6.06
C LYS A 113 -3.84 13.72 5.62
N VAL A 114 -3.62 13.68 4.32
CA VAL A 114 -2.29 13.65 3.73
C VAL A 114 -1.80 15.07 3.47
N ALA A 115 -0.64 15.42 4.02
CA ALA A 115 0.00 16.71 3.76
C ALA A 115 0.65 16.70 2.35
N THR A 116 0.57 17.80 1.66
CA THR A 116 1.22 17.97 0.35
C THR A 116 2.75 18.05 0.45
N LEU A 117 3.25 18.40 1.64
CA LEU A 117 4.66 18.45 2.01
C LEU A 117 4.82 18.02 3.47
N GLY A 118 5.83 17.21 3.77
CA GLY A 118 6.11 16.67 5.11
C GLY A 118 5.43 15.34 5.41
N ALA A 119 5.44 14.94 6.67
CA ALA A 119 4.93 13.66 7.14
C ALA A 119 3.44 13.71 7.51
N SER A 120 2.76 12.59 7.36
CA SER A 120 1.37 12.38 7.75
C SER A 120 1.19 10.96 8.26
N THR A 121 0.44 10.80 9.35
CA THR A 121 0.01 9.48 9.83
C THR A 121 -1.41 9.22 9.34
N VAL A 122 -1.62 8.12 8.65
CA VAL A 122 -2.87 7.74 7.99
C VAL A 122 -3.16 6.26 8.18
N GLN A 123 -4.37 5.82 7.78
CA GLN A 123 -4.70 4.41 7.63
C GLN A 123 -4.81 4.09 6.14
N ILE A 124 -4.17 3.04 5.68
CA ILE A 124 -4.27 2.58 4.29
C ILE A 124 -5.10 1.31 4.25
N LYS A 125 -6.21 1.36 3.51
CA LYS A 125 -7.04 0.20 3.21
C LYS A 125 -6.57 -0.44 1.91
N GLY A 126 -6.61 -1.78 1.86
CA GLY A 126 -6.24 -2.49 0.65
C GLY A 126 -6.39 -4.00 0.77
N ILE A 127 -5.99 -4.68 -0.29
CA ILE A 127 -5.98 -6.14 -0.38
C ILE A 127 -4.54 -6.64 -0.31
N PHE A 128 -4.26 -7.47 0.68
CA PHE A 128 -3.00 -8.16 0.84
C PHE A 128 -3.11 -9.59 0.33
N GLY A 129 -2.34 -9.91 -0.71
CA GLY A 129 -2.30 -11.23 -1.32
C GLY A 129 -1.07 -12.02 -0.86
N ILE A 130 -1.29 -13.18 -0.26
CA ILE A 130 -0.24 -14.11 0.18
C ILE A 130 -0.75 -15.54 0.15
N HIS A 131 0.10 -16.49 -0.20
CA HIS A 131 -0.22 -17.93 -0.18
C HIS A 131 -1.51 -18.26 -0.95
N GLY A 132 -1.73 -17.60 -2.11
CA GLY A 132 -2.89 -17.81 -2.97
C GLY A 132 -4.23 -17.30 -2.44
N SER A 133 -4.23 -16.56 -1.34
CA SER A 133 -5.43 -15.98 -0.74
C SER A 133 -5.30 -14.46 -0.64
N GLU A 134 -6.44 -13.78 -0.69
CA GLU A 134 -6.55 -12.32 -0.57
C GLU A 134 -7.24 -11.94 0.75
N HIS A 135 -6.68 -10.95 1.42
CA HIS A 135 -7.14 -10.48 2.72
C HIS A 135 -7.31 -8.97 2.70
N GLU A 136 -8.51 -8.50 3.03
CA GLU A 136 -8.72 -7.08 3.27
C GLU A 136 -8.01 -6.68 4.57
N ILE A 137 -7.16 -5.66 4.48
CA ILE A 137 -6.44 -5.11 5.62
C ILE A 137 -6.57 -3.60 5.67
N THR A 138 -6.48 -3.07 6.87
CA THR A 138 -6.31 -1.62 7.14
C THR A 138 -5.10 -1.48 8.03
N VAL A 139 -4.10 -0.75 7.56
CA VAL A 139 -2.81 -0.66 8.23
C VAL A 139 -2.43 0.79 8.51
N PRO A 140 -1.85 1.10 9.69
CA PRO A 140 -1.31 2.41 9.96
C PRO A 140 -0.07 2.65 9.10
N ALA A 141 0.05 3.83 8.54
CA ALA A 141 1.18 4.23 7.72
C ALA A 141 1.64 5.64 8.07
N GLU A 142 2.95 5.84 8.10
CA GLU A 142 3.56 7.15 8.03
C GLU A 142 3.94 7.41 6.57
N VAL A 143 3.37 8.45 5.97
CA VAL A 143 3.60 8.85 4.59
C VAL A 143 4.25 10.22 4.57
N LYS A 144 5.29 10.40 3.76
CA LYS A 144 6.01 11.67 3.65
C LYS A 144 6.16 12.06 2.17
N PHE A 145 5.84 13.33 1.90
CA PHE A 145 6.10 13.97 0.61
C PHE A 145 7.16 15.06 0.75
N GLU A 146 8.18 15.02 -0.10
CA GLU A 146 9.27 16.01 -0.18
C GLU A 146 9.55 16.38 -1.64
N GLY A 147 8.77 17.34 -2.17
CA GLY A 147 8.85 17.73 -3.58
C GLY A 147 8.47 16.58 -4.51
N GLU A 148 9.40 16.14 -5.32
CA GLU A 148 9.22 15.00 -6.25
C GLU A 148 9.53 13.63 -5.61
N HIS A 149 9.83 13.60 -4.31
CA HIS A 149 10.08 12.37 -3.57
C HIS A 149 8.92 12.04 -2.64
N TRP A 150 8.71 10.74 -2.44
CA TRP A 150 7.78 10.22 -1.47
C TRP A 150 8.38 9.04 -0.72
N SER A 151 7.92 8.82 0.49
CA SER A 151 8.20 7.61 1.25
C SER A 151 6.99 7.21 2.10
N ALA A 152 6.91 5.93 2.41
CA ALA A 152 5.93 5.39 3.35
C ALA A 152 6.57 4.30 4.21
N SER A 153 6.17 4.23 5.47
CA SER A 153 6.51 3.14 6.38
C SER A 153 5.24 2.60 7.02
N VAL A 154 5.17 1.28 7.15
CA VAL A 154 4.00 0.54 7.64
C VAL A 154 4.48 -0.56 8.56
N HIS A 155 3.76 -0.74 9.69
CA HIS A 155 3.97 -1.86 10.58
C HIS A 155 2.61 -2.48 10.93
N PHE A 156 2.47 -3.79 10.74
CA PHE A 156 1.22 -4.50 11.01
C PHE A 156 1.44 -5.99 11.27
N THR A 157 0.47 -6.61 11.93
CA THR A 157 0.49 -8.04 12.26
C THR A 157 -0.26 -8.86 11.23
N VAL A 158 0.38 -9.92 10.73
CA VAL A 158 -0.22 -10.93 9.84
C VAL A 158 -0.51 -12.21 10.63
N PRO A 159 -1.78 -12.62 10.77
CA PRO A 159 -2.16 -13.87 11.42
C PRO A 159 -2.01 -15.05 10.43
N TYR A 160 -0.78 -15.36 10.03
CA TYR A 160 -0.48 -16.28 8.94
C TYR A 160 -1.08 -17.68 9.14
N ALA A 161 -1.09 -18.20 10.36
CA ALA A 161 -1.70 -19.51 10.64
C ALA A 161 -3.22 -19.49 10.42
N LYS A 162 -3.90 -18.40 10.83
CA LYS A 162 -5.35 -18.20 10.57
C LYS A 162 -5.64 -18.05 9.07
N TRP A 163 -4.69 -17.57 8.29
CA TRP A 163 -4.78 -17.41 6.84
C TRP A 163 -4.43 -18.68 6.06
N GLY A 164 -4.28 -19.82 6.76
CA GLY A 164 -4.10 -21.13 6.15
C GLY A 164 -2.65 -21.53 5.93
N MET A 165 -1.68 -20.71 6.31
CA MET A 165 -0.27 -21.07 6.24
C MET A 165 0.12 -21.97 7.43
N LYS A 166 1.02 -22.91 7.18
CA LYS A 166 1.47 -23.85 8.20
C LYS A 166 2.34 -23.16 9.24
N ASN A 167 2.00 -23.32 10.53
CA ASN A 167 2.91 -22.93 11.61
C ASN A 167 4.14 -23.86 11.61
N PRO A 168 5.38 -23.33 11.50
CA PRO A 168 6.61 -24.13 11.39
C PRO A 168 7.13 -24.67 12.73
N SER A 169 6.38 -24.55 13.82
CA SER A 169 6.73 -25.09 15.14
C SER A 169 7.05 -26.59 15.07
N VAL A 170 8.06 -27.02 15.82
CA VAL A 170 8.45 -28.45 15.96
C VAL A 170 8.78 -28.76 17.41
N PHE A 171 8.16 -29.80 17.97
CA PHE A 171 8.36 -30.24 19.36
C PHE A 171 8.29 -29.08 20.37
N PHE A 172 9.42 -28.73 20.98
CA PHE A 172 9.54 -27.64 21.97
C PHE A 172 9.98 -26.30 21.36
N LEU A 173 10.32 -26.26 20.06
CA LEU A 173 10.60 -25.03 19.34
C LEU A 173 9.28 -24.46 18.79
N ARG A 174 8.68 -23.57 19.52
CA ARG A 174 7.40 -22.96 19.15
C ARG A 174 7.60 -21.53 18.69
N VAL A 175 6.85 -21.15 17.67
CA VAL A 175 6.71 -19.77 17.21
C VAL A 175 5.24 -19.35 17.29
N GLN A 176 5.00 -18.05 17.32
CA GLN A 176 3.66 -17.50 17.34
C GLN A 176 2.91 -17.82 16.03
N ASP A 177 1.57 -17.78 16.08
CA ASP A 177 0.68 -17.93 14.92
C ASP A 177 0.55 -16.63 14.10
N THR A 178 1.20 -15.60 14.56
CA THR A 178 1.24 -14.26 13.94
C THR A 178 2.67 -13.86 13.65
N VAL A 179 2.85 -12.99 12.68
CA VAL A 179 4.13 -12.39 12.34
C VAL A 179 3.96 -10.88 12.18
N GLU A 180 4.90 -10.11 12.73
CA GLU A 180 4.95 -8.67 12.51
C GLU A 180 5.59 -8.40 11.15
N VAL A 181 4.97 -7.54 10.36
CA VAL A 181 5.46 -7.10 9.05
C VAL A 181 5.89 -5.65 9.14
N GLU A 182 7.11 -5.40 8.74
CA GLU A 182 7.69 -4.07 8.56
C GLU A 182 7.86 -3.80 7.07
N PHE A 183 7.23 -2.77 6.57
CA PHE A 183 7.30 -2.40 5.17
C PHE A 183 7.70 -0.94 5.02
N SER A 184 8.65 -0.69 4.12
CA SER A 184 8.99 0.67 3.68
C SER A 184 9.01 0.74 2.16
N ALA A 185 8.49 1.82 1.62
CA ALA A 185 8.57 2.15 0.20
C ALA A 185 8.99 3.60 0.04
N GLY A 186 9.65 3.89 -1.06
CA GLY A 186 10.01 5.24 -1.43
C GLY A 186 10.36 5.34 -2.90
N GLY A 187 10.44 6.57 -3.39
CA GLY A 187 10.81 6.81 -4.78
C GLY A 187 10.38 8.17 -5.30
N SER A 188 10.06 8.23 -6.60
CA SER A 188 9.67 9.48 -7.25
C SER A 188 8.16 9.65 -7.32
N ARG A 189 7.75 10.92 -7.23
CA ARG A 189 6.37 11.38 -7.42
C ARG A 189 6.31 12.29 -8.64
N SER A 190 5.37 12.05 -9.53
CA SER A 190 5.09 12.92 -10.67
C SER A 190 3.59 13.14 -10.85
N PRO A 191 3.14 14.35 -11.26
CA PRO A 191 1.75 14.57 -11.63
C PRO A 191 1.34 13.65 -12.79
N VAL A 192 0.13 13.10 -12.73
CA VAL A 192 -0.47 12.41 -13.87
C VAL A 192 -1.19 13.47 -14.71
N ALA A 193 -0.83 13.59 -15.99
CA ALA A 193 -1.51 14.51 -16.89
C ALA A 193 -2.97 14.08 -17.04
N SER A 194 -3.91 14.97 -16.72
CA SER A 194 -5.32 14.79 -17.05
C SER A 194 -5.48 14.80 -18.58
N LYS A 195 -6.04 13.72 -19.14
CA LYS A 195 -6.42 13.66 -20.55
C LYS A 195 -7.71 14.45 -20.81
#